data_1797092e8ce8b5b8a865edd009fb876b
#
_entry.id   1797092e8ce8b5b8a865edd009fb876b
#
_cell.length_a   1.000
_cell.length_b   1.000
_cell.length_c   1.000
_cell.angle_alpha   90.00
_cell.angle_beta   90.00
_cell.angle_gamma   90.00
#
_symmetry.space_group_name_H-M   'P 1'
#
loop_
_entity.id
_entity.type
_entity.pdbx_description
1 polymer ?
#
loop_
_entity_poly.entity_id
_entity_poly.type
_entity_poly.pdbx_seq_one_letter_code
_entity_poly.pdbx_strand_id
1 'polypeptide(L)'
;GKCIDTSMGFTPLAGVMMGTRSGDVDPSVIDYLIEEVGLDMKEVIKMLNKESGLLGVSGVSSDFRDVQEAAANGNERAQLALDIFFRRVIAYIGRYFIALGGVDAICFTAGIGENSFFARKEICNLLAEALENVNFSDFKEKFFEPLENLILDRRDYYVNDYVYESRHRLI
;
A
#
# COMPACT_ATOMS: atom_id res chain seq x y z
N GLY A 1 -12.29 17.46 5.13
CA GLY A 1 -13.21 16.46 4.70
C GLY A 1 -13.68 15.53 5.81
N LYS A 2 -14.64 14.72 5.46
CA LYS A 2 -15.17 13.67 6.33
C LYS A 2 -14.57 12.33 5.90
N CYS A 3 -13.96 11.60 6.84
CA CYS A 3 -13.46 10.25 6.57
C CYS A 3 -14.64 9.32 6.25
N ILE A 4 -14.55 8.59 5.14
CA ILE A 4 -15.55 7.62 4.69
C ILE A 4 -15.13 6.20 5.06
N ASP A 5 -13.83 5.87 4.90
CA ASP A 5 -13.28 4.56 5.19
C ASP A 5 -11.80 4.67 5.56
N THR A 6 -11.24 3.62 6.14
CA THR A 6 -9.83 3.50 6.48
C THR A 6 -9.40 2.03 6.44
N SER A 7 -8.14 1.77 6.08
CA SER A 7 -7.57 0.43 6.14
C SER A 7 -7.19 -0.02 7.56
N MET A 8 -6.94 0.93 8.46
CA MET A 8 -6.60 0.62 9.84
C MET A 8 -7.84 0.30 10.66
N GLY A 9 -7.74 -0.70 11.55
CA GLY A 9 -8.80 -1.10 12.46
C GLY A 9 -8.66 -0.48 13.84
N PHE A 10 -8.88 -1.30 14.89
CA PHE A 10 -8.67 -0.90 16.29
C PHE A 10 -7.24 -0.43 16.56
N THR A 11 -6.27 -1.00 15.85
CA THR A 11 -4.87 -0.58 15.86
C THR A 11 -4.35 -0.42 14.44
N PRO A 12 -3.18 0.21 14.23
CA PRO A 12 -2.52 0.26 12.91
C PRO A 12 -1.92 -1.09 12.45
N LEU A 13 -2.30 -2.21 13.07
CA LEU A 13 -1.86 -3.54 12.64
C LEU A 13 -2.62 -4.01 11.40
N ALA A 14 -3.94 -3.77 11.37
CA ALA A 14 -4.76 -4.09 10.21
C ALA A 14 -4.42 -3.20 8.99
N GLY A 15 -4.80 -3.65 7.82
CA GLY A 15 -4.64 -2.88 6.59
C GLY A 15 -3.44 -3.30 5.77
N VAL A 16 -2.76 -2.31 5.20
CA VAL A 16 -1.55 -2.50 4.40
C VAL A 16 -0.40 -2.94 5.30
N MET A 17 0.36 -3.94 4.87
CA MET A 17 1.60 -4.33 5.55
C MET A 17 2.56 -3.15 5.63
N MET A 18 3.34 -3.10 6.71
CA MET A 18 4.33 -2.05 6.94
C MET A 18 5.74 -2.65 7.02
N GLY A 19 6.71 -1.88 7.46
CA GLY A 19 8.08 -2.37 7.62
C GLY A 19 8.18 -3.64 8.49
N THR A 20 7.46 -3.65 9.63
CA THR A 20 7.46 -4.79 10.59
C THR A 20 6.07 -5.33 10.90
N ARG A 21 5.00 -4.63 10.53
CA ARG A 21 3.61 -5.05 10.81
C ARG A 21 3.05 -5.87 9.66
N SER A 22 2.29 -6.90 10.00
CA SER A 22 1.75 -7.84 9.01
C SER A 22 0.73 -7.23 8.04
N GLY A 23 -0.02 -6.22 8.47
CA GLY A 23 -1.26 -5.85 7.80
C GLY A 23 -2.36 -6.89 8.05
N ASP A 24 -3.32 -6.97 7.15
CA ASP A 24 -4.42 -7.94 7.24
C ASP A 24 -3.93 -9.38 7.25
N VAL A 25 -4.41 -10.14 8.22
CA VAL A 25 -4.14 -11.56 8.41
C VAL A 25 -5.45 -12.29 8.67
N ASP A 26 -5.61 -13.50 8.17
CA ASP A 26 -6.72 -14.37 8.54
C ASP A 26 -6.61 -14.70 10.04
N PRO A 27 -7.67 -14.47 10.85
CA PRO A 27 -7.65 -14.79 12.27
C PRO A 27 -7.29 -16.25 12.60
N SER A 28 -7.59 -17.19 11.72
CA SER A 28 -7.24 -18.60 11.88
C SER A 28 -5.73 -18.85 11.90
N VAL A 29 -4.93 -17.95 11.36
CA VAL A 29 -3.46 -18.02 11.48
C VAL A 29 -3.03 -17.85 12.94
N ILE A 30 -3.72 -17.04 13.73
CA ILE A 30 -3.43 -16.83 15.14
C ILE A 30 -3.66 -18.14 15.92
N ASP A 31 -4.79 -18.78 15.69
CA ASP A 31 -5.15 -20.06 16.28
C ASP A 31 -4.12 -21.15 15.94
N TYR A 32 -3.77 -21.26 14.64
CA TYR A 32 -2.73 -22.18 14.18
C TYR A 32 -1.37 -21.94 14.87
N LEU A 33 -0.95 -20.70 15.00
CA LEU A 33 0.32 -20.36 15.65
C LEU A 33 0.34 -20.74 17.14
N ILE A 34 -0.82 -20.67 17.81
CA ILE A 34 -0.95 -21.05 19.21
C ILE A 34 -1.03 -22.57 19.38
N GLU A 35 -1.95 -23.22 18.67
CA GLU A 35 -2.27 -24.63 18.87
C GLU A 35 -1.24 -25.56 18.23
N GLU A 36 -0.75 -25.26 17.03
CA GLU A 36 0.12 -26.14 16.28
C GLU A 36 1.61 -25.76 16.40
N VAL A 37 1.92 -24.47 16.50
CA VAL A 37 3.31 -23.99 16.61
C VAL A 37 3.73 -23.85 18.08
N GLY A 38 2.78 -23.69 18.99
CA GLY A 38 3.01 -23.60 20.44
C GLY A 38 3.47 -22.22 20.93
N LEU A 39 3.16 -21.16 20.18
CA LEU A 39 3.44 -19.79 20.60
C LEU A 39 2.39 -19.31 21.60
N ASP A 40 2.79 -18.45 22.54
CA ASP A 40 1.80 -17.78 23.37
C ASP A 40 1.20 -16.56 22.63
N MET A 41 0.05 -16.06 23.08
CA MET A 41 -0.63 -14.93 22.49
C MET A 41 0.25 -13.66 22.41
N LYS A 42 1.14 -13.44 23.39
CA LYS A 42 2.02 -12.26 23.40
C LYS A 42 3.10 -12.39 22.35
N GLU A 43 3.61 -13.60 22.15
CA GLU A 43 4.57 -13.90 21.09
C GLU A 43 3.94 -13.71 19.71
N VAL A 44 2.72 -14.19 19.49
CA VAL A 44 1.98 -13.99 18.24
C VAL A 44 1.76 -12.50 17.98
N ILE A 45 1.27 -11.74 18.95
CA ILE A 45 1.05 -10.30 18.80
C ILE A 45 2.37 -9.55 18.58
N LYS A 46 3.45 -9.96 19.24
CA LYS A 46 4.79 -9.39 18.98
C LYS A 46 5.25 -9.69 17.56
N MET A 47 5.11 -10.92 17.09
CA MET A 47 5.47 -11.34 15.73
C MET A 47 4.71 -10.51 14.69
N LEU A 48 3.39 -10.37 14.80
CA LEU A 48 2.56 -9.62 13.86
C LEU A 48 2.91 -8.12 13.85
N ASN A 49 3.36 -7.54 14.96
CA ASN A 49 3.68 -6.13 15.06
C ASN A 49 5.14 -5.78 14.74
N LYS A 50 6.10 -6.68 14.99
CA LYS A 50 7.53 -6.36 15.02
C LYS A 50 8.40 -7.22 14.10
N GLU A 51 7.91 -8.38 13.67
CA GLU A 51 8.72 -9.39 13.00
C GLU A 51 8.09 -9.83 11.66
N SER A 52 7.03 -9.15 11.25
CA SER A 52 6.29 -9.39 10.01
C SER A 52 6.56 -8.30 8.96
N GLY A 53 5.62 -8.05 8.09
CA GLY A 53 5.70 -6.99 7.10
C GLY A 53 6.83 -7.19 6.09
N LEU A 54 7.41 -6.08 5.63
CA LEU A 54 8.54 -6.12 4.70
C LEU A 54 9.70 -6.93 5.27
N LEU A 55 10.02 -6.76 6.55
CA LEU A 55 11.07 -7.51 7.24
C LEU A 55 10.79 -9.02 7.20
N GLY A 56 9.60 -9.44 7.61
CA GLY A 56 9.26 -10.86 7.73
C GLY A 56 9.20 -11.56 6.37
N VAL A 57 8.67 -10.92 5.34
CA VAL A 57 8.57 -11.49 4.00
C VAL A 57 9.93 -11.48 3.30
N SER A 58 10.62 -10.35 3.27
CA SER A 58 11.91 -10.23 2.58
C SER A 58 13.03 -10.99 3.29
N GLY A 59 13.00 -11.02 4.62
CA GLY A 59 14.13 -11.48 5.43
C GLY A 59 15.36 -10.57 5.37
N VAL A 60 15.21 -9.34 4.85
CA VAL A 60 16.30 -8.38 4.64
C VAL A 60 16.22 -7.24 5.63
N SER A 61 15.17 -6.43 5.56
CA SER A 61 15.06 -5.20 6.34
C SER A 61 13.59 -4.77 6.48
N SER A 62 13.32 -3.96 7.48
CA SER A 62 12.05 -3.22 7.61
C SER A 62 12.05 -1.91 6.81
N ASP A 63 13.19 -1.46 6.33
CA ASP A 63 13.30 -0.27 5.49
C ASP A 63 12.97 -0.61 4.03
N PHE A 64 12.03 0.12 3.47
CA PHE A 64 11.60 -0.07 2.09
C PHE A 64 12.74 0.08 1.07
N ARG A 65 13.71 0.96 1.34
CA ARG A 65 14.84 1.23 0.44
C ARG A 65 15.78 0.03 0.36
N ASP A 66 16.07 -0.58 1.51
CA ASP A 66 16.93 -1.78 1.57
C ASP A 66 16.26 -2.96 0.86
N VAL A 67 14.94 -3.13 1.03
CA VAL A 67 14.17 -4.17 0.35
C VAL A 67 14.14 -3.93 -1.15
N GLN A 68 13.96 -2.68 -1.60
CA GLN A 68 14.00 -2.29 -3.00
C GLN A 68 15.38 -2.58 -3.62
N GLU A 69 16.46 -2.22 -2.94
CA GLU A 69 17.84 -2.49 -3.39
C GLU A 69 18.10 -4.00 -3.49
N ALA A 70 17.69 -4.76 -2.47
CA ALA A 70 17.85 -6.22 -2.49
C ALA A 70 17.07 -6.87 -3.64
N ALA A 71 15.84 -6.42 -3.92
CA ALA A 71 15.05 -6.89 -5.05
C ALA A 71 15.73 -6.57 -6.39
N ALA A 72 16.25 -5.35 -6.56
CA ALA A 72 16.99 -4.94 -7.76
C ALA A 72 18.26 -5.77 -7.97
N ASN A 73 18.84 -6.30 -6.90
CA ASN A 73 19.99 -7.21 -6.93
C ASN A 73 19.61 -8.71 -7.06
N GLY A 74 18.33 -9.00 -7.36
CA GLY A 74 17.86 -10.36 -7.65
C GLY A 74 17.41 -11.16 -6.43
N ASN A 75 17.17 -10.54 -5.27
CA ASN A 75 16.61 -11.24 -4.13
C ASN A 75 15.09 -11.45 -4.33
N GLU A 76 14.71 -12.70 -4.60
CA GLU A 76 13.32 -13.08 -4.91
C GLU A 76 12.34 -12.81 -3.74
N ARG A 77 12.79 -12.99 -2.49
CA ARG A 77 11.94 -12.70 -1.32
C ARG A 77 11.73 -11.21 -1.13
N ALA A 78 12.73 -10.40 -1.42
CA ALA A 78 12.59 -8.94 -1.40
C ALA A 78 11.62 -8.48 -2.51
N GLN A 79 11.70 -9.05 -3.70
CA GLN A 79 10.74 -8.79 -4.78
C GLN A 79 9.32 -9.19 -4.36
N LEU A 80 9.14 -10.38 -3.78
CA LEU A 80 7.85 -10.85 -3.27
C LEU A 80 7.28 -9.89 -2.21
N ALA A 81 8.12 -9.37 -1.32
CA ALA A 81 7.68 -8.40 -0.30
C ALA A 81 7.16 -7.10 -0.92
N LEU A 82 7.83 -6.58 -1.96
CA LEU A 82 7.36 -5.42 -2.72
C LEU A 82 6.05 -5.72 -3.45
N ASP A 83 5.94 -6.87 -4.10
CA ASP A 83 4.74 -7.27 -4.83
C ASP A 83 3.51 -7.37 -3.90
N ILE A 84 3.67 -7.97 -2.72
CA ILE A 84 2.62 -8.04 -1.71
C ILE A 84 2.23 -6.64 -1.25
N PHE A 85 3.22 -5.79 -0.95
CA PHE A 85 2.99 -4.42 -0.52
C PHE A 85 2.17 -3.64 -1.56
N PHE A 86 2.60 -3.62 -2.81
CA PHE A 86 1.92 -2.89 -3.88
C PHE A 86 0.52 -3.41 -4.14
N ARG A 87 0.34 -4.73 -4.22
CA ARG A 87 -0.99 -5.34 -4.42
C ARG A 87 -1.97 -4.99 -3.31
N ARG A 88 -1.51 -4.92 -2.06
CA ARG A 88 -2.34 -4.47 -0.94
C ARG A 88 -2.74 -3.01 -1.05
N VAL A 89 -1.80 -2.14 -1.39
CA VAL A 89 -2.09 -0.70 -1.60
C VAL A 89 -3.15 -0.53 -2.68
N ILE A 90 -3.00 -1.21 -3.82
CA ILE A 90 -3.94 -1.14 -4.93
C ILE A 90 -5.32 -1.67 -4.55
N ALA A 91 -5.38 -2.77 -3.81
CA ALA A 91 -6.65 -3.32 -3.34
C ALA A 91 -7.42 -2.32 -2.46
N TYR A 92 -6.71 -1.59 -1.59
CA TYR A 92 -7.32 -0.54 -0.78
C TYR A 92 -7.72 0.69 -1.59
N ILE A 93 -6.91 1.10 -2.57
CA ILE A 93 -7.29 2.19 -3.49
C ILE A 93 -8.58 1.81 -4.23
N GLY A 94 -8.68 0.59 -4.77
CA GLY A 94 -9.88 0.10 -5.44
C GLY A 94 -11.11 0.09 -4.52
N ARG A 95 -10.95 -0.35 -3.26
CA ARG A 95 -12.01 -0.31 -2.25
C ARG A 95 -12.49 1.13 -2.00
N TYR A 96 -11.57 2.06 -1.79
CA TYR A 96 -11.90 3.46 -1.53
C TYR A 96 -12.50 4.14 -2.75
N PHE A 97 -12.03 3.81 -3.94
CA PHE A 97 -12.61 4.29 -5.17
C PHE A 97 -14.11 3.97 -5.27
N ILE A 98 -14.48 2.73 -4.98
CA ILE A 98 -15.89 2.30 -4.98
C ILE A 98 -16.66 2.97 -3.86
N ALA A 99 -16.13 3.04 -2.65
CA ALA A 99 -16.77 3.65 -1.49
C ALA A 99 -17.05 5.16 -1.69
N LEU A 100 -16.20 5.85 -2.44
CA LEU A 100 -16.33 7.28 -2.75
C LEU A 100 -17.18 7.57 -4.00
N GLY A 101 -17.46 6.56 -4.82
CA GLY A 101 -18.09 6.73 -6.12
C GLY A 101 -17.17 7.39 -7.15
N GLY A 102 -15.87 7.19 -7.03
CA GLY A 102 -14.81 7.77 -7.83
C GLY A 102 -13.83 8.58 -7.00
N VAL A 103 -12.72 9.01 -7.59
CA VAL A 103 -11.70 9.87 -6.94
C VAL A 103 -11.29 10.99 -7.88
N ASP A 104 -11.04 12.17 -7.30
CA ASP A 104 -10.50 13.32 -8.04
C ASP A 104 -8.98 13.41 -7.89
N ALA A 105 -8.43 12.82 -6.80
CA ALA A 105 -7.00 12.80 -6.53
C ALA A 105 -6.61 11.65 -5.60
N ILE A 106 -5.40 11.14 -5.77
CA ILE A 106 -4.73 10.22 -4.84
C ILE A 106 -3.54 10.96 -4.25
N CYS A 107 -3.50 11.07 -2.92
CA CYS A 107 -2.42 11.73 -2.21
C CYS A 107 -1.51 10.70 -1.54
N PHE A 108 -0.24 10.68 -1.94
CA PHE A 108 0.78 9.84 -1.33
C PHE A 108 1.45 10.59 -0.18
N THR A 109 1.41 10.00 1.02
CA THR A 109 1.94 10.62 2.25
C THR A 109 2.84 9.66 3.02
N ALA A 110 3.38 10.14 4.14
CA ALA A 110 4.31 9.41 5.00
C ALA A 110 5.61 9.00 4.27
N GLY A 111 6.49 8.30 4.98
CA GLY A 111 7.86 8.08 4.54
C GLY A 111 7.99 7.46 3.15
N ILE A 112 7.27 6.38 2.85
CA ILE A 112 7.31 5.71 1.55
C ILE A 112 6.59 6.57 0.49
N GLY A 113 5.38 7.05 0.80
CA GLY A 113 4.57 7.79 -0.15
C GLY A 113 5.23 9.09 -0.60
N GLU A 114 5.83 9.84 0.31
CA GLU A 114 6.49 11.11 0.00
C GLU A 114 7.85 10.92 -0.68
N ASN A 115 8.67 9.99 -0.17
CA ASN A 115 10.09 9.93 -0.54
C ASN A 115 10.41 8.88 -1.62
N SER A 116 9.53 7.91 -1.90
CA SER A 116 9.79 6.90 -2.91
C SER A 116 9.06 7.18 -4.23
N PHE A 117 9.77 7.78 -5.18
CA PHE A 117 9.26 7.89 -6.56
C PHE A 117 8.97 6.51 -7.17
N PHE A 118 9.83 5.53 -6.89
CA PHE A 118 9.63 4.15 -7.35
C PHE A 118 8.29 3.59 -6.86
N ALA A 119 7.98 3.72 -5.57
CA ALA A 119 6.72 3.21 -5.02
C ALA A 119 5.49 3.88 -5.67
N ARG A 120 5.52 5.19 -5.82
CA ARG A 120 4.43 5.92 -6.48
C ARG A 120 4.23 5.49 -7.92
N LYS A 121 5.33 5.40 -8.69
CA LYS A 121 5.31 4.96 -10.09
C LYS A 121 4.73 3.55 -10.21
N GLU A 122 5.21 2.62 -9.38
CA GLU A 122 4.78 1.23 -9.44
C GLU A 122 3.28 1.07 -9.09
N ILE A 123 2.81 1.75 -8.05
CA ILE A 123 1.39 1.77 -7.68
C ILE A 123 0.55 2.32 -8.84
N CYS A 124 0.96 3.41 -9.47
CA CYS A 124 0.24 4.00 -10.59
C CYS A 124 0.22 3.08 -11.81
N ASN A 125 1.33 2.43 -12.14
CA ASN A 125 1.39 1.48 -13.25
C ASN A 125 0.44 0.30 -13.03
N LEU A 126 0.47 -0.30 -11.85
CA LEU A 126 -0.40 -1.42 -11.53
C LEU A 126 -1.89 -1.03 -11.46
N LEU A 127 -2.19 0.19 -11.03
CA LEU A 127 -3.56 0.72 -11.13
C LEU A 127 -3.98 0.86 -12.58
N ALA A 128 -3.07 1.36 -13.44
CA ALA A 128 -3.29 1.48 -14.86
C ALA A 128 -3.64 0.13 -15.49
N GLU A 129 -2.80 -0.88 -15.29
CA GLU A 129 -3.01 -2.24 -15.79
C GLU A 129 -4.34 -2.85 -15.28
N ALA A 130 -4.65 -2.67 -14.00
CA ALA A 130 -5.90 -3.16 -13.42
C ALA A 130 -7.12 -2.56 -14.11
N LEU A 131 -7.06 -1.28 -14.47
CA LEU A 131 -8.14 -0.53 -15.08
C LEU A 131 -8.30 -0.81 -16.58
N GLU A 132 -7.21 -1.07 -17.30
CA GLU A 132 -7.26 -1.48 -18.70
C GLU A 132 -8.01 -2.80 -18.90
N ASN A 133 -7.92 -3.69 -17.92
CA ASN A 133 -8.62 -4.98 -17.93
C ASN A 133 -10.10 -4.88 -17.52
N VAL A 134 -10.53 -3.75 -16.98
CA VAL A 134 -11.93 -3.48 -16.63
C VAL A 134 -12.51 -2.57 -17.71
N ASN A 135 -13.37 -3.08 -18.56
CA ASN A 135 -13.93 -2.36 -19.72
C ASN A 135 -14.92 -1.24 -19.31
N PHE A 136 -14.45 -0.26 -18.55
CA PHE A 136 -15.18 0.93 -18.14
C PHE A 136 -14.65 2.13 -18.90
N SER A 137 -15.25 2.49 -20.04
CA SER A 137 -14.85 3.66 -20.84
C SER A 137 -14.84 4.96 -20.02
N ASP A 138 -15.87 5.17 -19.19
CA ASP A 138 -15.98 6.35 -18.33
C ASP A 138 -14.97 6.37 -17.17
N PHE A 139 -14.46 5.21 -16.81
CA PHE A 139 -13.49 5.06 -15.73
C PHE A 139 -12.10 5.50 -16.17
N LYS A 140 -11.77 5.20 -17.43
CA LYS A 140 -10.50 5.57 -18.06
C LYS A 140 -10.32 7.08 -18.11
N GLU A 141 -11.36 7.80 -18.53
CA GLU A 141 -11.35 9.25 -18.69
C GLU A 141 -11.24 10.02 -17.37
N LYS A 142 -11.91 9.54 -16.32
CA LYS A 142 -11.91 10.19 -15.01
C LYS A 142 -10.72 9.86 -14.12
N PHE A 143 -10.03 8.76 -14.37
CA PHE A 143 -8.98 8.27 -13.50
C PHE A 143 -7.59 8.35 -14.14
N PHE A 144 -7.48 8.15 -15.44
CA PHE A 144 -6.18 8.03 -16.15
C PHE A 144 -5.60 9.36 -16.58
N GLU A 145 -6.38 10.23 -17.19
CA GLU A 145 -5.87 11.53 -17.63
C GLU A 145 -5.28 12.35 -16.46
N PRO A 146 -5.94 12.39 -15.29
CA PRO A 146 -5.33 13.04 -14.13
C PRO A 146 -4.07 12.34 -13.61
N LEU A 147 -4.01 10.99 -13.63
CA LEU A 147 -2.85 10.24 -13.16
C LEU A 147 -1.67 10.28 -14.13
N GLU A 148 -1.89 10.17 -15.44
CA GLU A 148 -0.83 10.35 -16.44
C GLU A 148 -0.25 11.76 -16.39
N ASN A 149 -1.08 12.78 -16.28
CA ASN A 149 -0.65 14.16 -16.13
C ASN A 149 0.10 14.38 -14.80
N LEU A 150 -0.32 13.72 -13.71
CA LEU A 150 0.36 13.78 -12.41
C LEU A 150 1.75 13.11 -12.45
N ILE A 151 1.90 12.01 -13.21
CA ILE A 151 3.15 11.23 -13.30
C ILE A 151 4.11 11.82 -14.33
N LEU A 152 3.62 12.25 -15.49
CA LEU A 152 4.45 12.65 -16.63
C LEU A 152 4.96 14.08 -16.54
N ASP A 153 4.21 14.98 -15.93
CA ASP A 153 4.50 16.42 -16.01
C ASP A 153 5.31 16.98 -14.84
N ARG A 154 5.60 16.20 -13.77
CA ARG A 154 6.19 16.80 -12.56
C ARG A 154 7.26 15.97 -11.89
N ARG A 155 8.47 16.06 -12.39
CA ARG A 155 9.68 15.62 -11.67
C ARG A 155 9.96 16.39 -10.37
N ASP A 156 9.29 17.53 -10.14
CA ASP A 156 9.65 18.51 -9.10
C ASP A 156 8.49 18.98 -8.20
N TYR A 157 7.32 18.31 -8.20
CA TYR A 157 6.24 18.74 -7.32
C TYR A 157 6.20 17.93 -6.02
N TYR A 158 6.52 18.63 -4.96
CA TYR A 158 6.27 18.19 -3.60
C TYR A 158 4.76 18.11 -3.35
N VAL A 159 4.32 16.97 -2.85
CA VAL A 159 2.93 16.63 -2.50
C VAL A 159 2.28 17.66 -1.55
N ASN A 160 3.08 18.49 -0.87
CA ASN A 160 2.60 19.48 0.09
C ASN A 160 1.69 20.58 -0.49
N ASP A 161 1.82 20.94 -1.76
CA ASP A 161 1.01 22.04 -2.33
C ASP A 161 -0.39 21.56 -2.78
N TYR A 162 -0.54 20.28 -3.11
CA TYR A 162 -1.81 19.71 -3.54
C TYR A 162 -2.76 19.35 -2.40
N VAL A 163 -2.25 19.08 -1.20
CA VAL A 163 -3.05 18.76 -0.01
C VAL A 163 -3.95 19.95 0.39
N TYR A 164 -3.61 21.16 -0.01
CA TYR A 164 -4.32 22.37 0.38
C TYR A 164 -5.51 22.74 -0.53
N GLU A 165 -5.51 22.35 -1.79
CA GLU A 165 -6.55 22.77 -2.74
C GLU A 165 -7.66 21.73 -2.96
N SER A 166 -7.38 20.43 -2.83
CA SER A 166 -8.39 19.37 -3.00
C SER A 166 -9.08 18.97 -1.70
N ARG A 167 -9.75 19.90 -1.04
CA ARG A 167 -10.41 19.71 0.28
C ARG A 167 -11.58 18.75 0.30
N HIS A 168 -11.93 18.05 -0.76
CA HIS A 168 -13.21 17.38 -0.82
C HIS A 168 -13.21 15.87 -1.00
N ARG A 169 -12.13 15.24 -1.50
CA ARG A 169 -12.04 13.78 -1.62
C ARG A 169 -10.58 13.34 -1.59
N LEU A 170 -10.05 13.09 -0.41
CA LEU A 170 -8.73 12.47 -0.21
C LEU A 170 -8.93 11.01 0.21
N ILE A 171 -8.20 10.12 -0.42
CA ILE A 171 -8.00 8.73 0.01
C ILE A 171 -6.69 8.64 0.78
#